data_017c553e4923157d75b5c17431ac8940
#
_entry.id   017c553e4923157d75b5c17431ac8940
#
_cell.length_a   1.000
_cell.length_b   1.000
_cell.length_c   1.000
_cell.angle_alpha   90.00
_cell.angle_beta   90.00
_cell.angle_gamma   90.00
#
_symmetry.space_group_name_H-M   'P 1'
#
loop_
_entity.id
_entity.type
_entity.pdbx_description
1 polymer ?
#
loop_
_entity_poly.entity_id
_entity_poly.type
_entity_poly.pdbx_seq_one_letter_code
_entity_poly.pdbx_strand_id
1 'polypeptide(L)'
;MTEVFVRRAVLDDAEDLGRVHVVSWRAAYAGLVPDSLLAGLSVETAVGRWSERLSSDPSGRRIIVAEVDGIVVGFAVVVAGRDGAAPETGELAAIYAEPRVWSQGVGHALHEVALQRLRDLGVSSATLWVLNTNERARRFYERHGWNWVARTRPSSRTACRCPRRSTGEACRDGALHAYGTMTSLPRV
;
A
#
# COMPACT_ATOMS: atom_id res chain seq x y z
N MET A 1 -5.79 -13.65 -20.78
CA MET A 1 -5.34 -12.64 -19.78
C MET A 1 -6.16 -12.91 -18.53
N THR A 2 -5.51 -13.07 -17.40
CA THR A 2 -6.21 -13.29 -16.12
C THR A 2 -6.92 -11.99 -15.73
N GLU A 3 -8.23 -12.06 -15.53
CA GLU A 3 -9.00 -10.89 -15.13
C GLU A 3 -8.71 -10.55 -13.66
N VAL A 4 -8.35 -9.29 -13.42
CA VAL A 4 -8.10 -8.79 -12.06
C VAL A 4 -9.31 -7.97 -11.63
N PHE A 5 -10.00 -8.42 -10.61
CA PHE A 5 -11.12 -7.70 -10.02
C PHE A 5 -10.67 -6.99 -8.73
N VAL A 6 -10.98 -5.69 -8.61
CA VAL A 6 -10.63 -4.91 -7.41
C VAL A 6 -11.91 -4.42 -6.75
N ARG A 7 -12.06 -4.73 -5.47
CA ARG A 7 -13.21 -4.34 -4.66
C ARG A 7 -12.82 -3.82 -3.27
N ARG A 8 -13.78 -3.27 -2.58
CA ARG A 8 -13.66 -2.94 -1.16
C ARG A 8 -13.45 -4.23 -0.34
N ALA A 9 -12.57 -4.18 0.64
CA ALA A 9 -12.44 -5.26 1.61
C ALA A 9 -13.64 -5.30 2.55
N VAL A 10 -14.00 -6.52 2.95
CA VAL A 10 -15.02 -6.82 3.94
C VAL A 10 -14.42 -7.62 5.10
N LEU A 11 -15.16 -7.82 6.20
CA LEU A 11 -14.63 -8.51 7.37
C LEU A 11 -14.14 -9.93 7.05
N ASP A 12 -14.85 -10.62 6.18
CA ASP A 12 -14.52 -12.00 5.77
C ASP A 12 -13.20 -12.10 5.01
N ASP A 13 -12.64 -10.99 4.52
CA ASP A 13 -11.34 -10.97 3.87
C ASP A 13 -10.15 -11.01 4.86
N ALA A 14 -10.41 -10.99 6.17
CA ALA A 14 -9.34 -10.86 7.17
C ALA A 14 -8.29 -11.97 7.08
N GLU A 15 -8.72 -13.22 6.84
CA GLU A 15 -7.81 -14.36 6.68
C GLU A 15 -6.93 -14.21 5.43
N ASP A 16 -7.53 -13.89 4.31
CA ASP A 16 -6.80 -13.66 3.06
C ASP A 16 -5.85 -12.47 3.17
N LEU A 17 -6.28 -11.37 3.77
CA LEU A 17 -5.44 -10.20 4.03
C LEU A 17 -4.24 -10.55 4.92
N GLY A 18 -4.46 -11.36 5.96
CA GLY A 18 -3.39 -11.85 6.84
C GLY A 18 -2.37 -12.68 6.07
N ARG A 19 -2.84 -13.62 5.26
CA ARG A 19 -2.02 -14.47 4.40
C ARG A 19 -1.24 -13.66 3.35
N VAL A 20 -1.94 -12.86 2.56
CA VAL A 20 -1.32 -12.01 1.52
C VAL A 20 -0.28 -11.08 2.13
N HIS A 21 -0.57 -10.50 3.29
CA HIS A 21 0.36 -9.62 4.00
C HIS A 21 1.67 -10.34 4.32
N VAL A 22 1.61 -11.47 5.01
CA VAL A 22 2.81 -12.20 5.43
C VAL A 22 3.60 -12.72 4.23
N VAL A 23 2.93 -13.32 3.25
CA VAL A 23 3.58 -13.86 2.04
C VAL A 23 4.25 -12.75 1.24
N SER A 24 3.55 -11.64 1.02
CA SER A 24 4.08 -10.50 0.28
C SER A 24 5.28 -9.86 0.98
N TRP A 25 5.21 -9.71 2.30
CA TRP A 25 6.28 -9.11 3.09
C TRP A 25 7.54 -9.96 3.08
N ARG A 26 7.42 -11.26 3.31
CA ARG A 26 8.56 -12.18 3.26
C ARG A 26 9.27 -12.12 1.92
N ALA A 27 8.51 -12.03 0.82
CA ALA A 27 9.10 -11.94 -0.52
C ALA A 27 9.65 -10.55 -0.86
N ALA A 28 8.91 -9.48 -0.54
CA ALA A 28 9.27 -8.11 -0.92
C ALA A 28 10.45 -7.55 -0.13
N TYR A 29 10.69 -8.06 1.08
CA TYR A 29 11.72 -7.56 2.00
C TYR A 29 12.85 -8.55 2.28
N ALA A 30 12.87 -9.72 1.64
CA ALA A 30 13.99 -10.65 1.73
C ALA A 30 15.31 -9.94 1.36
N GLY A 31 16.30 -10.02 2.25
CA GLY A 31 17.59 -9.34 2.08
C GLY A 31 17.56 -7.81 2.23
N LEU A 32 16.40 -7.19 2.47
CA LEU A 32 16.26 -5.75 2.67
C LEU A 32 16.08 -5.36 4.14
N VAL A 33 15.67 -6.31 4.96
CA VAL A 33 15.46 -6.15 6.39
C VAL A 33 16.01 -7.37 7.13
N PRO A 34 16.24 -7.29 8.45
CA PRO A 34 16.74 -8.44 9.23
C PRO A 34 15.81 -9.66 9.09
N ASP A 35 16.39 -10.84 8.84
CA ASP A 35 15.65 -12.10 8.67
C ASP A 35 14.80 -12.44 9.91
N SER A 36 15.28 -12.12 11.12
CA SER A 36 14.54 -12.30 12.35
C SER A 36 13.19 -11.59 12.38
N LEU A 37 13.10 -10.47 11.69
CA LEU A 37 11.87 -9.69 11.59
C LEU A 37 10.87 -10.37 10.64
N LEU A 38 11.35 -10.90 9.52
CA LEU A 38 10.51 -11.65 8.58
C LEU A 38 10.08 -13.00 9.16
N ALA A 39 10.96 -13.65 9.92
CA ALA A 39 10.67 -14.90 10.64
C ALA A 39 9.60 -14.69 11.73
N GLY A 40 9.58 -13.53 12.38
CA GLY A 40 8.58 -13.17 13.38
C GLY A 40 7.18 -12.85 12.84
N LEU A 41 7.00 -12.80 11.52
CA LEU A 41 5.68 -12.57 10.93
C LEU A 41 4.80 -13.84 11.10
N SER A 42 3.64 -13.68 11.71
CA SER A 42 2.63 -14.73 11.89
C SER A 42 1.36 -14.36 11.11
N VAL A 43 0.84 -15.32 10.36
CA VAL A 43 -0.44 -15.16 9.65
C VAL A 43 -1.57 -14.94 10.66
N GLU A 44 -1.62 -15.74 11.72
CA GLU A 44 -2.63 -15.62 12.77
C GLU A 44 -2.65 -14.21 13.40
N THR A 45 -1.46 -13.70 13.77
CA THR A 45 -1.36 -12.33 14.30
C THR A 45 -1.79 -11.29 13.26
N ALA A 46 -1.48 -11.51 11.99
CA ALA A 46 -1.89 -10.60 10.92
C ALA A 46 -3.41 -10.63 10.72
N VAL A 47 -4.03 -11.82 10.74
CA VAL A 47 -5.49 -11.99 10.65
C VAL A 47 -6.20 -11.22 11.77
N GLY A 48 -5.77 -11.40 13.02
CA GLY A 48 -6.35 -10.65 14.15
C GLY A 48 -6.31 -9.14 13.95
N ARG A 49 -5.17 -8.60 13.51
CA ARG A 49 -5.02 -7.17 13.21
C ARG A 49 -5.89 -6.71 12.03
N TRP A 50 -6.04 -7.53 11.01
CA TRP A 50 -6.90 -7.19 9.88
C TRP A 50 -8.38 -7.22 10.27
N SER A 51 -8.82 -8.20 11.07
CA SER A 51 -10.18 -8.27 11.61
C SER A 51 -10.53 -7.00 12.41
N GLU A 52 -9.65 -6.60 13.33
CA GLU A 52 -9.82 -5.36 14.11
C GLU A 52 -9.90 -4.13 13.20
N ARG A 53 -9.01 -4.05 12.22
CA ARG A 53 -8.96 -2.93 11.30
C ARG A 53 -10.20 -2.82 10.42
N LEU A 54 -10.69 -3.92 9.89
CA LEU A 54 -11.91 -3.95 9.08
C LEU A 54 -13.13 -3.58 9.91
N SER A 55 -13.20 -4.06 11.15
CA SER A 55 -14.27 -3.72 12.09
C SER A 55 -14.26 -2.24 12.49
N SER A 56 -13.09 -1.61 12.54
CA SER A 56 -12.93 -0.19 12.91
C SER A 56 -13.09 0.80 11.74
N ASP A 57 -13.23 0.30 10.50
CA ASP A 57 -13.51 1.11 9.30
C ASP A 57 -14.89 0.80 8.70
N PRO A 58 -15.99 1.23 9.36
CA PRO A 58 -17.34 0.96 8.88
C PRO A 58 -17.64 1.61 7.52
N SER A 59 -16.88 2.64 7.12
CA SER A 59 -16.98 3.22 5.77
C SER A 59 -16.43 2.28 4.71
N GLY A 60 -15.51 1.40 5.07
CA GLY A 60 -14.79 0.47 4.20
C GLY A 60 -14.10 1.13 3.01
N ARG A 61 -13.84 2.42 3.09
CA ARG A 61 -13.28 3.19 1.96
C ARG A 61 -11.78 3.10 1.86
N ARG A 62 -11.11 2.62 2.93
CA ARG A 62 -9.66 2.71 3.09
C ARG A 62 -8.93 1.47 2.65
N ILE A 63 -9.59 0.31 2.61
CA ILE A 63 -8.98 -0.98 2.31
C ILE A 63 -9.65 -1.56 1.07
N ILE A 64 -8.83 -1.91 0.09
CA ILE A 64 -9.28 -2.58 -1.14
C ILE A 64 -8.47 -3.87 -1.33
N VAL A 65 -9.10 -4.86 -1.93
CA VAL A 65 -8.49 -6.15 -2.28
C VAL A 65 -8.53 -6.36 -3.79
N ALA A 66 -7.55 -7.09 -4.31
CA ALA A 66 -7.54 -7.58 -5.67
C ALA A 66 -7.73 -9.08 -5.68
N GLU A 67 -8.65 -9.53 -6.50
CA GLU A 67 -8.95 -10.94 -6.75
C GLU A 67 -8.53 -11.37 -8.14
N VAL A 68 -8.09 -12.61 -8.22
CA VAL A 68 -7.82 -13.34 -9.44
C VAL A 68 -8.50 -14.70 -9.27
N ASP A 69 -9.38 -15.06 -10.19
CA ASP A 69 -10.16 -16.29 -10.14
C ASP A 69 -10.92 -16.47 -8.80
N GLY A 70 -11.44 -15.36 -8.24
CA GLY A 70 -12.18 -15.35 -6.97
C GLY A 70 -11.32 -15.47 -5.71
N ILE A 71 -9.99 -15.46 -5.84
CA ILE A 71 -9.04 -15.55 -4.72
C ILE A 71 -8.40 -14.20 -4.49
N VAL A 72 -8.41 -13.69 -3.26
CA VAL A 72 -7.69 -12.47 -2.88
C VAL A 72 -6.18 -12.71 -2.97
N VAL A 73 -5.51 -11.93 -3.82
CA VAL A 73 -4.07 -12.06 -4.11
C VAL A 73 -3.28 -10.79 -3.84
N GLY A 74 -3.97 -9.72 -3.48
CA GLY A 74 -3.34 -8.43 -3.18
C GLY A 74 -4.28 -7.48 -2.45
N PHE A 75 -3.71 -6.43 -1.88
CA PHE A 75 -4.48 -5.37 -1.24
C PHE A 75 -3.78 -4.02 -1.31
N ALA A 76 -4.55 -2.95 -1.15
CA ALA A 76 -4.02 -1.62 -0.88
C ALA A 76 -4.79 -0.93 0.25
N VAL A 77 -4.10 0.01 0.91
CA VAL A 77 -4.66 0.82 1.99
C VAL A 77 -4.38 2.26 1.72
N VAL A 78 -5.42 3.08 1.76
CA VAL A 78 -5.33 4.53 1.67
C VAL A 78 -5.82 5.18 2.95
N VAL A 79 -5.24 6.32 3.30
CA VAL A 79 -5.66 7.12 4.46
C VAL A 79 -5.66 8.59 4.09
N ALA A 80 -6.59 9.37 4.64
CA ALA A 80 -6.52 10.81 4.62
C ALA A 80 -5.42 11.28 5.59
N GLY A 81 -4.82 12.39 5.30
CA GLY A 81 -3.62 12.97 5.91
C GLY A 81 -3.17 12.45 7.27
N ARG A 82 -1.88 12.16 7.36
CA ARG A 82 -1.22 11.68 8.57
C ARG A 82 -0.05 12.60 8.95
N ASP A 83 0.40 12.50 10.20
CA ASP A 83 1.67 13.04 10.68
C ASP A 83 1.89 14.53 10.36
N GLY A 84 0.86 15.36 10.52
CA GLY A 84 0.96 16.80 10.25
C GLY A 84 1.00 17.16 8.76
N ALA A 85 0.60 16.25 7.87
CA ALA A 85 0.36 16.57 6.48
C ALA A 85 -0.78 17.59 6.34
N ALA A 86 -0.76 18.40 5.27
CA ALA A 86 -1.87 19.29 4.97
C ALA A 86 -3.18 18.49 4.83
N PRO A 87 -4.32 19.05 5.24
CA PRO A 87 -5.61 18.33 5.21
C PRO A 87 -5.97 17.74 3.85
N GLU A 88 -5.48 18.35 2.77
CA GLU A 88 -5.66 17.91 1.40
C GLU A 88 -4.67 16.81 0.95
N THR A 89 -3.81 16.31 1.84
CA THR A 89 -2.81 15.28 1.51
C THR A 89 -3.25 13.93 2.02
N GLY A 90 -3.38 12.96 1.13
CA GLY A 90 -3.60 11.56 1.46
C GLY A 90 -2.31 10.73 1.45
N GLU A 91 -2.42 9.49 1.87
CA GLU A 91 -1.31 8.53 1.84
C GLU A 91 -1.77 7.20 1.24
N LEU A 92 -1.01 6.69 0.26
CA LEU A 92 -1.06 5.28 -0.10
C LEU A 92 -0.22 4.52 0.95
N ALA A 93 -0.88 4.11 2.03
CA ALA A 93 -0.22 3.55 3.20
C ALA A 93 0.34 2.14 2.99
N ALA A 94 -0.27 1.38 2.09
CA ALA A 94 0.18 0.04 1.72
C ALA A 94 -0.30 -0.33 0.31
N ILE A 95 0.50 -1.09 -0.42
CA ILE A 95 0.11 -1.83 -1.61
C ILE A 95 0.97 -3.10 -1.68
N TYR A 96 0.32 -4.25 -1.66
CA TYR A 96 0.97 -5.55 -1.69
C TYR A 96 0.21 -6.52 -2.58
N ALA A 97 0.96 -7.38 -3.26
CA ALA A 97 0.44 -8.51 -4.00
C ALA A 97 1.36 -9.72 -3.79
N GLU A 98 0.80 -10.91 -3.79
CA GLU A 98 1.58 -12.13 -3.69
C GLU A 98 2.60 -12.28 -4.82
N PRO A 99 3.76 -12.89 -4.55
CA PRO A 99 4.81 -13.06 -5.57
C PRO A 99 4.33 -13.76 -6.84
N ARG A 100 3.43 -14.73 -6.71
CA ARG A 100 2.90 -15.51 -7.85
C ARG A 100 2.14 -14.69 -8.89
N VAL A 101 1.63 -13.51 -8.49
CA VAL A 101 0.88 -12.60 -9.40
C VAL A 101 1.67 -11.33 -9.73
N TRP A 102 2.93 -11.28 -9.40
CA TRP A 102 3.76 -10.15 -9.76
C TRP A 102 3.93 -10.03 -11.28
N SER A 103 3.98 -8.79 -11.77
CA SER A 103 4.05 -8.46 -13.20
C SER A 103 2.84 -8.91 -14.05
N GLN A 104 1.73 -9.29 -13.41
CA GLN A 104 0.48 -9.69 -14.07
C GLN A 104 -0.63 -8.62 -13.98
N GLY A 105 -0.27 -7.37 -13.68
CA GLY A 105 -1.23 -6.26 -13.64
C GLY A 105 -1.91 -6.01 -12.29
N VAL A 106 -1.85 -6.95 -11.34
CA VAL A 106 -2.52 -6.83 -10.02
C VAL A 106 -2.11 -5.55 -9.28
N GLY A 107 -0.81 -5.26 -9.21
CA GLY A 107 -0.32 -4.04 -8.57
C GLY A 107 -0.79 -2.77 -9.27
N HIS A 108 -0.88 -2.78 -10.60
CA HIS A 108 -1.42 -1.66 -11.39
C HIS A 108 -2.90 -1.44 -11.09
N ALA A 109 -3.72 -2.48 -11.14
CA ALA A 109 -5.15 -2.40 -10.84
C ALA A 109 -5.43 -1.86 -9.43
N LEU A 110 -4.71 -2.37 -8.42
CA LEU A 110 -4.78 -1.86 -7.04
C LEU A 110 -4.39 -0.39 -6.94
N HIS A 111 -3.32 0.01 -7.63
CA HIS A 111 -2.82 1.38 -7.62
C HIS A 111 -3.85 2.36 -8.20
N GLU A 112 -4.43 2.06 -9.37
CA GLU A 112 -5.44 2.90 -10.01
C GLU A 112 -6.67 3.10 -9.10
N VAL A 113 -7.20 2.00 -8.53
CA VAL A 113 -8.33 2.08 -7.61
C VAL A 113 -7.95 2.82 -6.32
N ALA A 114 -6.74 2.63 -5.79
CA ALA A 114 -6.26 3.35 -4.61
C ALA A 114 -6.19 4.86 -4.85
N LEU A 115 -5.69 5.30 -6.02
CA LEU A 115 -5.69 6.72 -6.38
C LEU A 115 -7.12 7.26 -6.52
N GLN A 116 -8.05 6.48 -7.08
CA GLN A 116 -9.45 6.88 -7.15
C GLN A 116 -10.06 7.04 -5.74
N ARG A 117 -9.77 6.11 -4.82
CA ARG A 117 -10.22 6.22 -3.42
C ARG A 117 -9.67 7.45 -2.71
N LEU A 118 -8.41 7.81 -2.97
CA LEU A 118 -7.83 9.05 -2.44
C LEU A 118 -8.58 10.28 -2.98
N ARG A 119 -8.92 10.31 -4.26
CA ARG A 119 -9.75 11.38 -4.84
C ARG A 119 -11.13 11.46 -4.18
N ASP A 120 -11.77 10.31 -3.97
CA ASP A 120 -13.08 10.21 -3.31
C ASP A 120 -13.05 10.72 -1.86
N LEU A 121 -11.88 10.68 -1.20
CA LEU A 121 -11.65 11.27 0.12
C LEU A 121 -11.40 12.79 0.05
N GLY A 122 -11.44 13.39 -1.14
CA GLY A 122 -11.27 14.83 -1.34
C GLY A 122 -9.84 15.34 -1.26
N VAL A 123 -8.83 14.43 -1.24
CA VAL A 123 -7.42 14.86 -1.20
C VAL A 123 -6.93 15.29 -2.57
N SER A 124 -6.11 16.33 -2.60
CA SER A 124 -5.54 16.91 -3.83
C SER A 124 -4.13 16.40 -4.12
N SER A 125 -3.47 15.83 -3.13
CA SER A 125 -2.13 15.24 -3.25
C SER A 125 -2.04 13.95 -2.44
N ALA A 126 -1.11 13.08 -2.81
CA ALA A 126 -0.88 11.85 -2.07
C ALA A 126 0.61 11.61 -1.82
N THR A 127 0.92 10.94 -0.74
CA THR A 127 2.26 10.49 -0.37
C THR A 127 2.28 8.97 -0.22
N LEU A 128 3.44 8.37 -0.34
CA LEU A 128 3.69 6.99 0.04
C LEU A 128 5.11 6.85 0.60
N TRP A 129 5.36 5.75 1.32
CA TRP A 129 6.66 5.46 1.87
C TRP A 129 7.22 4.16 1.29
N VAL A 130 8.47 4.16 0.82
CA VAL A 130 9.17 2.97 0.31
C VAL A 130 10.60 2.92 0.82
N LEU A 131 11.13 1.73 1.06
CA LEU A 131 12.54 1.58 1.40
C LEU A 131 13.42 2.01 0.22
N ASN A 132 14.47 2.79 0.47
CA ASN A 132 15.42 3.21 -0.57
C ASN A 132 16.05 2.03 -1.29
N THR A 133 16.25 0.93 -0.59
CA THR A 133 16.83 -0.32 -1.10
C THR A 133 15.81 -1.21 -1.83
N ASN A 134 14.51 -0.93 -1.73
CA ASN A 134 13.49 -1.70 -2.45
C ASN A 134 13.32 -1.16 -3.89
N GLU A 135 14.32 -1.45 -4.72
CA GLU A 135 14.34 -1.01 -6.12
C GLU A 135 13.12 -1.46 -6.93
N ARG A 136 12.56 -2.64 -6.61
CA ARG A 136 11.39 -3.14 -7.29
C ARG A 136 10.17 -2.24 -7.05
N ALA A 137 9.90 -1.90 -5.80
CA ALA A 137 8.81 -1.01 -5.43
C ALA A 137 9.05 0.40 -5.98
N ARG A 138 10.29 0.89 -5.91
CA ARG A 138 10.67 2.19 -6.48
C ARG A 138 10.34 2.26 -7.97
N ARG A 139 10.85 1.30 -8.77
CA ARG A 139 10.55 1.22 -10.21
C ARG A 139 9.06 1.10 -10.52
N PHE A 140 8.30 0.43 -9.65
CA PHE A 140 6.85 0.37 -9.78
C PHE A 140 6.24 1.76 -9.64
N TYR A 141 6.54 2.50 -8.59
CA TYR A 141 5.97 3.82 -8.35
C TYR A 141 6.43 4.85 -9.39
N GLU A 142 7.70 4.84 -9.77
CA GLU A 142 8.24 5.73 -10.82
C GLU A 142 7.48 5.54 -12.16
N ARG A 143 7.20 4.29 -12.56
CA ARG A 143 6.40 4.01 -13.77
C ARG A 143 4.94 4.48 -13.65
N HIS A 144 4.43 4.64 -12.44
CA HIS A 144 3.11 5.20 -12.16
C HIS A 144 3.13 6.71 -11.89
N GLY A 145 4.22 7.39 -12.26
CA GLY A 145 4.32 8.84 -12.21
C GLY A 145 4.59 9.42 -10.82
N TRP A 146 4.99 8.59 -9.85
CA TRP A 146 5.44 9.09 -8.55
C TRP A 146 6.88 9.58 -8.65
N ASN A 147 7.16 10.72 -8.03
CA ASN A 147 8.47 11.34 -8.05
C ASN A 147 9.06 11.43 -6.64
N TRP A 148 10.39 11.39 -6.53
CA TRP A 148 11.11 11.49 -5.28
C TRP A 148 11.05 12.92 -4.73
N VAL A 149 10.68 13.08 -3.46
CA VAL A 149 10.90 14.32 -2.72
C VAL A 149 11.90 14.06 -1.60
N ALA A 150 12.92 14.88 -1.49
CA ALA A 150 13.98 14.77 -0.48
C ALA A 150 13.44 15.04 0.94
N ARG A 151 12.69 14.11 1.48
CA ARG A 151 12.36 14.03 2.91
C ARG A 151 12.85 12.70 3.44
N THR A 152 13.98 12.72 4.12
CA THR A 152 14.48 11.56 4.88
C THR A 152 13.99 11.65 6.31
N ARG A 153 13.29 10.62 6.79
CA ARG A 153 13.20 10.36 8.23
C ARG A 153 14.45 9.60 8.68
N PRO A 154 14.85 9.63 9.97
CA PRO A 154 16.11 9.06 10.45
C PRO A 154 16.32 7.54 10.29
N SER A 155 15.49 6.84 9.55
CA SER A 155 15.58 5.39 9.31
C SER A 155 15.49 5.02 7.83
N SER A 156 16.44 5.52 7.01
CA SER A 156 16.62 5.09 5.60
C SER A 156 15.39 5.19 4.70
N ARG A 157 14.55 6.21 4.86
CA ARG A 157 13.28 6.37 4.15
C ARG A 157 13.22 7.62 3.32
N THR A 158 12.63 7.53 2.16
CA THR A 158 12.46 8.60 1.19
C THR A 158 10.97 8.81 0.87
N ALA A 159 10.54 10.01 0.61
CA ALA A 159 9.13 10.36 0.44
C ALA A 159 8.74 10.82 -1.00
N CYS A 160 7.56 10.50 -1.53
CA CYS A 160 7.01 10.91 -2.85
C CYS A 160 5.61 11.57 -2.73
N ARG A 161 5.32 12.62 -3.45
CA ARG A 161 4.04 13.31 -3.45
C ARG A 161 3.42 13.32 -4.85
N CYS A 162 2.16 13.01 -4.97
CA CYS A 162 1.41 13.09 -6.22
C CYS A 162 0.38 14.22 -6.14
N PRO A 163 0.52 15.32 -6.90
CA PRO A 163 -0.48 16.37 -6.97
C PRO A 163 -1.70 15.90 -7.77
N ARG A 164 -2.86 16.41 -7.40
CA ARG A 164 -4.10 16.17 -8.12
C ARG A 164 -4.07 16.84 -9.49
N ARG A 165 -4.33 16.10 -10.56
CA ARG A 165 -4.68 16.68 -11.85
C ARG A 165 -6.10 16.27 -12.27
N SER A 166 -6.84 17.22 -12.78
CA SER A 166 -8.21 17.05 -13.27
C SER A 166 -8.34 16.35 -14.62
N THR A 167 -7.25 15.97 -15.23
CA THR A 167 -7.20 15.47 -16.62
C THR A 167 -6.24 14.31 -16.79
N GLY A 168 -6.45 13.16 -16.14
CA GLY A 168 -5.80 11.89 -16.52
C GLY A 168 -4.28 11.83 -16.66
N GLU A 169 -3.56 12.93 -16.39
CA GLU A 169 -2.10 12.97 -16.48
C GLU A 169 -1.44 12.38 -15.23
N ALA A 170 -0.34 11.68 -15.44
CA ALA A 170 0.47 11.10 -14.37
C ALA A 170 0.93 12.15 -13.36
N CYS A 171 0.95 11.75 -12.09
CA CYS A 171 1.48 12.58 -11.01
C CYS A 171 2.94 12.95 -11.26
N ARG A 172 3.25 14.24 -11.33
CA ARG A 172 4.60 14.73 -11.68
C ARG A 172 5.43 15.22 -10.52
N ASP A 173 4.85 15.51 -9.36
CA ASP A 173 5.60 15.99 -8.20
C ASP A 173 5.26 15.18 -6.98
N GLY A 174 6.27 14.67 -6.33
CA GLY A 174 5.95 13.76 -5.35
C GLY A 174 6.96 13.34 -4.30
N ALA A 175 6.53 12.96 -3.12
CA ALA A 175 7.30 12.52 -1.98
C ALA A 175 7.05 11.07 -1.57
N LEU A 176 8.00 10.17 -1.59
CA LEU A 176 7.93 8.76 -1.25
C LEU A 176 8.36 8.50 0.20
N HIS A 177 7.50 8.04 1.02
CA HIS A 177 7.78 7.60 2.37
C HIS A 177 7.78 6.07 2.47
N ALA A 178 8.87 5.44 2.72
CA ALA A 178 8.90 4.05 3.10
C ALA A 178 8.64 3.89 4.59
N TYR A 179 8.02 2.88 4.95
CA TYR A 179 7.64 2.48 6.28
C TYR A 179 8.31 3.17 7.46
N GLY A 180 7.49 3.85 8.25
CA GLY A 180 7.72 3.98 9.64
C GLY A 180 7.88 2.59 10.22
N THR A 181 9.04 2.28 10.82
CA THR A 181 9.35 1.04 11.49
C THR A 181 8.33 -0.06 11.23
N MET A 182 8.76 -1.22 10.89
CA MET A 182 7.89 -2.39 10.71
C MET A 182 7.15 -2.77 12.00
N THR A 183 7.40 -2.07 13.11
CA THR A 183 6.63 -2.04 14.34
C THR A 183 5.40 -1.17 14.22
N SER A 184 5.30 -0.34 13.19
CA SER A 184 4.09 0.31 12.77
C SER A 184 3.80 -0.05 11.30
N LEU A 185 3.44 -1.30 11.04
CA LEU A 185 2.11 -1.34 10.48
C LEU A 185 1.37 -0.33 11.32
N PRO A 186 0.79 0.74 10.76
CA PRO A 186 0.24 1.77 11.60
C PRO A 186 -0.41 1.06 12.76
N ARG A 187 -0.14 1.52 13.97
CA ARG A 187 -0.89 1.04 15.10
C ARG A 187 -2.32 1.16 14.66
N VAL A 188 -2.82 0.04 14.25
CA VAL A 188 -4.14 -0.14 13.76
C VAL A 188 -4.98 -0.18 14.99
#